data_04a5434f7c400dfa1fb1a0736aa0cd0b
#
_entry.id   04a5434f7c400dfa1fb1a0736aa0cd0b
#
_cell.length_a   1.000
_cell.length_b   1.000
_cell.length_c   1.000
_cell.angle_alpha   90.00
_cell.angle_beta   90.00
_cell.angle_gamma   90.00
#
_symmetry.space_group_name_H-M   'P 1'
#
loop_
_entity.id
_entity.type
_entity.pdbx_description
1 polymer ?
#
loop_
_entity_poly.entity_id
_entity_poly.type
_entity_poly.pdbx_seq_one_letter_code
_entity_poly.pdbx_strand_id
1 'polypeptide(L)'
;ATALAHGTTTLEAKSGYGLTVEDERRTLEVLARLAARSPVELVPTFLGAHLIPEEYAGDRPGYLDLLEHEMLPACAPLAEFVDAFCDRGALTVEESRRVLEAGTRHGLRGKLHANELGSTGGAALAAELGCVSADHLLFCDEQEAKGLAAAGTVAVLLPGTSFLLRTGRAAPAQVLREAGVTMALGTDCNPGTCYSENMQLMVALACVHGGLTPEEAVLAATDGAARAVGRAATAGRLAPGAACDLVVLAGRSYLDLAYHLGVNLAEVVVKGGTVVAGAGAPAGAGP
;
A
#
# COMPACT_ATOMS: atom_id res chain seq x y z
N ALA A 1 5.70 -0.51 16.01
CA ALA A 1 5.57 -1.58 17.00
C ALA A 1 4.35 -2.46 16.72
N THR A 2 3.13 -1.92 16.64
CA THR A 2 1.88 -2.69 16.48
C THR A 2 1.88 -3.55 15.20
N ALA A 3 2.23 -2.96 14.05
CA ALA A 3 2.34 -3.70 12.79
C ALA A 3 3.33 -4.88 12.88
N LEU A 4 4.50 -4.65 13.51
CA LEU A 4 5.50 -5.70 13.74
C LEU A 4 4.96 -6.82 14.62
N ALA A 5 4.26 -6.48 15.71
CA ALA A 5 3.65 -7.47 16.61
C ALA A 5 2.58 -8.33 15.91
N HIS A 6 2.00 -7.85 14.81
CA HIS A 6 1.07 -8.60 13.95
C HIS A 6 1.76 -9.29 12.76
N GLY A 7 3.10 -9.27 12.68
CA GLY A 7 3.88 -10.01 11.69
C GLY A 7 4.34 -9.19 10.49
N THR A 8 4.13 -7.87 10.45
CA THR A 8 4.59 -7.03 9.34
C THR A 8 6.07 -6.72 9.48
N THR A 9 6.89 -7.15 8.52
CA THR A 9 8.35 -6.95 8.49
C THR A 9 8.80 -5.92 7.46
N THR A 10 7.96 -5.60 6.48
CA THR A 10 8.17 -4.55 5.48
C THR A 10 6.88 -3.74 5.35
N LEU A 11 6.99 -2.41 5.39
CA LEU A 11 5.86 -1.49 5.43
C LEU A 11 6.09 -0.32 4.46
N GLU A 12 5.18 -0.11 3.53
CA GLU A 12 5.10 1.15 2.81
C GLU A 12 4.50 2.23 3.72
N ALA A 13 5.15 3.38 3.74
CA ALA A 13 4.66 4.54 4.47
C ALA A 13 4.58 5.74 3.52
N LYS A 14 3.36 6.26 3.37
CA LYS A 14 3.06 7.38 2.47
C LYS A 14 3.00 8.69 3.25
N SER A 15 3.49 9.80 2.65
CA SER A 15 3.17 11.15 3.08
C SER A 15 1.73 11.52 2.67
N GLY A 16 1.37 12.79 2.51
CA GLY A 16 0.09 13.16 1.92
C GLY A 16 -0.93 13.79 2.88
N TYR A 17 -0.51 14.10 4.09
CA TYR A 17 -1.34 14.83 5.07
C TYR A 17 -0.80 16.23 5.36
N GLY A 18 0.41 16.57 4.93
CA GLY A 18 0.99 17.89 5.09
C GLY A 18 0.52 18.87 4.04
N LEU A 19 0.46 18.44 2.78
CA LEU A 19 0.03 19.19 1.59
C LEU A 19 0.78 20.52 1.37
N THR A 20 1.91 20.70 2.05
CA THR A 20 2.87 21.78 1.87
C THR A 20 4.26 21.21 1.59
N VAL A 21 5.14 22.01 0.97
CA VAL A 21 6.53 21.57 0.70
C VAL A 21 7.24 21.16 1.98
N GLU A 22 7.09 21.95 3.04
CA GLU A 22 7.77 21.73 4.31
C GLU A 22 7.26 20.46 5.02
N ASP A 23 5.93 20.29 5.15
CA ASP A 23 5.37 19.20 5.93
C ASP A 23 5.47 17.85 5.21
N GLU A 24 5.32 17.82 3.87
CA GLU A 24 5.54 16.62 3.08
C GLU A 24 7.01 16.16 3.20
N ARG A 25 7.96 17.07 3.00
CA ARG A 25 9.39 16.79 3.18
C ARG A 25 9.70 16.34 4.60
N ARG A 26 9.18 17.04 5.62
CA ARG A 26 9.34 16.69 7.03
C ARG A 26 8.83 15.29 7.35
N THR A 27 7.68 14.91 6.79
CA THR A 27 7.11 13.56 6.95
C THR A 27 8.09 12.51 6.44
N LEU A 28 8.63 12.68 5.22
CA LEU A 28 9.60 11.76 4.64
C LEU A 28 10.94 11.73 5.41
N GLU A 29 11.40 12.86 5.92
CA GLU A 29 12.58 12.92 6.80
C GLU A 29 12.36 12.16 8.13
N VAL A 30 11.15 12.22 8.69
CA VAL A 30 10.80 11.44 9.88
C VAL A 30 10.84 9.95 9.56
N LEU A 31 10.30 9.54 8.40
CA LEU A 31 10.36 8.14 7.95
C LEU A 31 11.80 7.66 7.78
N ALA A 32 12.67 8.45 7.17
CA ALA A 32 14.10 8.12 7.02
C ALA A 32 14.80 7.93 8.37
N ARG A 33 14.53 8.83 9.34
CA ARG A 33 15.06 8.69 10.71
C ARG A 33 14.51 7.48 11.44
N LEU A 34 13.24 7.14 11.22
CA LEU A 34 12.60 5.98 11.81
C LEU A 34 13.16 4.69 11.21
N ALA A 35 13.36 4.63 9.90
CA ALA A 35 13.93 3.49 9.20
C ALA A 35 15.31 3.08 9.76
N ALA A 36 16.13 4.06 10.17
CA ALA A 36 17.43 3.81 10.79
C ALA A 36 17.37 3.14 12.18
N ARG A 37 16.19 3.10 12.82
CA ARG A 37 15.98 2.58 14.19
C ARG A 37 14.98 1.45 14.26
N SER A 38 14.18 1.27 13.23
CA SER A 38 13.13 0.26 13.18
C SER A 38 13.65 -1.07 12.65
N PRO A 39 13.28 -2.20 13.25
CA PRO A 39 13.50 -3.49 12.62
C PRO A 39 12.61 -3.71 11.40
N VAL A 40 11.48 -2.98 11.28
CA VAL A 40 10.62 -3.00 10.09
C VAL A 40 11.29 -2.21 8.97
N GLU A 41 11.40 -2.80 7.80
CA GLU A 41 11.83 -2.09 6.60
C GLU A 41 10.74 -1.11 6.17
N LEU A 42 11.07 0.18 6.13
CA LEU A 42 10.14 1.23 5.69
C LEU A 42 10.43 1.61 4.24
N VAL A 43 9.38 1.60 3.42
CA VAL A 43 9.42 1.99 2.01
C VAL A 43 8.68 3.32 1.86
N PRO A 44 9.40 4.45 1.68
CA PRO A 44 8.78 5.77 1.64
C PRO A 44 8.14 6.06 0.29
N THR A 45 6.91 6.59 0.32
CA THR A 45 6.14 7.03 -0.85
C THR A 45 5.72 8.49 -0.67
N PHE A 46 6.03 9.33 -1.66
CA PHE A 46 5.53 10.69 -1.71
C PHE A 46 4.09 10.72 -2.23
N LEU A 47 3.16 11.27 -1.45
CA LEU A 47 1.73 11.41 -1.77
C LEU A 47 1.23 12.85 -1.58
N GLY A 48 2.01 13.87 -1.94
CA GLY A 48 1.55 15.26 -1.91
C GLY A 48 0.31 15.51 -2.80
N ALA A 49 0.11 14.66 -3.80
CA ALA A 49 -1.08 14.64 -4.66
C ALA A 49 -2.26 13.84 -4.06
N HIS A 50 -2.47 13.95 -2.74
CA HIS A 50 -3.55 13.26 -2.05
C HIS A 50 -4.89 13.99 -2.21
N LEU A 51 -4.91 15.27 -1.92
CA LEU A 51 -6.07 16.15 -2.10
C LEU A 51 -5.60 17.54 -2.53
N ILE A 52 -6.53 18.34 -3.04
CA ILE A 52 -6.27 19.77 -3.21
C ILE A 52 -6.60 20.46 -1.88
N PRO A 53 -5.63 21.09 -1.21
CA PRO A 53 -5.88 21.76 0.06
C PRO A 53 -6.80 22.96 -0.11
N GLU A 54 -7.48 23.37 0.97
CA GLU A 54 -8.51 24.41 0.95
C GLU A 54 -7.98 25.74 0.41
N GLU A 55 -6.73 26.07 0.70
CA GLU A 55 -6.03 27.26 0.22
C GLU A 55 -5.93 27.33 -1.32
N TYR A 56 -5.98 26.17 -1.97
CA TYR A 56 -5.94 26.02 -3.43
C TYR A 56 -7.28 25.60 -4.04
N ALA A 57 -8.40 25.62 -3.28
CA ALA A 57 -9.72 25.20 -3.79
C ALA A 57 -10.16 25.96 -5.05
N GLY A 58 -9.77 27.21 -5.19
CA GLY A 58 -10.01 28.06 -6.34
C GLY A 58 -8.88 28.09 -7.38
N ASP A 59 -7.77 27.45 -7.11
CA ASP A 59 -6.54 27.47 -7.95
C ASP A 59 -5.87 26.09 -8.01
N ARG A 60 -6.57 25.10 -8.51
CA ARG A 60 -6.03 23.75 -8.73
C ARG A 60 -4.74 23.74 -9.59
N PRO A 61 -4.65 24.52 -10.69
CA PRO A 61 -3.40 24.60 -11.46
C PRO A 61 -2.22 25.09 -10.63
N GLY A 62 -2.42 26.09 -9.75
CA GLY A 62 -1.37 26.59 -8.86
C GLY A 62 -0.87 25.53 -7.90
N TYR A 63 -1.76 24.66 -7.37
CA TYR A 63 -1.32 23.54 -6.55
C TYR A 63 -0.53 22.49 -7.34
N LEU A 64 -0.95 22.19 -8.55
CA LEU A 64 -0.20 21.26 -9.43
C LEU A 64 1.19 21.82 -9.80
N ASP A 65 1.29 23.12 -10.01
CA ASP A 65 2.57 23.80 -10.24
C ASP A 65 3.48 23.69 -8.99
N LEU A 66 2.92 23.88 -7.79
CA LEU A 66 3.63 23.70 -6.52
C LEU A 66 4.11 22.24 -6.35
N LEU A 67 3.24 21.26 -6.65
CA LEU A 67 3.61 19.84 -6.62
C LEU A 67 4.77 19.53 -7.55
N GLU A 68 4.70 19.97 -8.79
CA GLU A 68 5.67 19.65 -9.82
C GLU A 68 7.01 20.37 -9.65
N HIS A 69 6.98 21.66 -9.31
CA HIS A 69 8.18 22.51 -9.34
C HIS A 69 8.84 22.73 -7.99
N GLU A 70 8.15 22.46 -6.89
CA GLU A 70 8.69 22.67 -5.53
C GLU A 70 8.62 21.40 -4.67
N MET A 71 7.45 20.76 -4.51
CA MET A 71 7.32 19.60 -3.62
C MET A 71 8.10 18.39 -4.13
N LEU A 72 7.91 17.99 -5.38
CA LEU A 72 8.59 16.83 -5.95
C LEU A 72 10.11 16.98 -5.91
N PRO A 73 10.72 18.11 -6.33
CA PRO A 73 12.17 18.30 -6.17
C PRO A 73 12.65 18.19 -4.73
N ALA A 74 11.87 18.68 -3.76
CA ALA A 74 12.24 18.65 -2.35
C ALA A 74 12.07 17.25 -1.71
N CYS A 75 11.09 16.46 -2.16
CA CYS A 75 10.69 15.19 -1.57
C CYS A 75 11.28 13.96 -2.27
N ALA A 76 11.51 14.02 -3.58
CA ALA A 76 11.99 12.89 -4.37
C ALA A 76 13.29 12.24 -3.84
N PRO A 77 14.28 12.98 -3.31
CA PRO A 77 15.47 12.36 -2.73
C PRO A 77 15.20 11.49 -1.48
N LEU A 78 14.00 11.60 -0.89
CA LEU A 78 13.59 10.92 0.33
C LEU A 78 12.55 9.80 0.09
N ALA A 79 12.11 9.61 -1.15
CA ALA A 79 11.05 8.67 -1.52
C ALA A 79 11.53 7.68 -2.59
N GLU A 80 10.88 6.52 -2.65
CA GLU A 80 11.06 5.53 -3.72
C GLU A 80 9.93 5.58 -4.75
N PHE A 81 8.77 6.06 -4.33
CA PHE A 81 7.56 6.12 -5.14
C PHE A 81 6.92 7.50 -5.09
N VAL A 82 6.20 7.81 -6.15
CA VAL A 82 5.23 8.90 -6.24
C VAL A 82 3.84 8.29 -6.37
N ASP A 83 2.88 8.83 -5.64
CA ASP A 83 1.50 8.39 -5.64
C ASP A 83 0.56 9.59 -5.81
N ALA A 84 -0.62 9.34 -6.33
CA ALA A 84 -1.67 10.33 -6.48
C ALA A 84 -3.03 9.72 -6.17
N PHE A 85 -3.98 10.53 -5.72
CA PHE A 85 -5.36 10.09 -5.51
C PHE A 85 -6.23 10.50 -6.69
N CYS A 86 -6.44 9.56 -7.63
CA CYS A 86 -7.22 9.75 -8.83
C CYS A 86 -8.66 9.29 -8.62
N ASP A 87 -9.49 10.14 -8.03
CA ASP A 87 -10.89 9.80 -7.79
C ASP A 87 -11.78 11.06 -7.64
N ARG A 88 -13.07 10.83 -7.45
CA ARG A 88 -14.07 11.89 -7.25
C ARG A 88 -13.74 12.72 -6.02
N GLY A 89 -13.65 14.03 -6.21
CA GLY A 89 -13.31 14.97 -5.12
C GLY A 89 -11.83 15.14 -4.84
N ALA A 90 -10.98 14.32 -5.47
CA ALA A 90 -9.52 14.42 -5.41
C ALA A 90 -8.95 14.92 -6.76
N LEU A 91 -8.02 14.21 -7.39
CA LEU A 91 -7.43 14.60 -8.66
C LEU A 91 -8.15 13.94 -9.84
N THR A 92 -8.20 14.62 -10.97
CA THR A 92 -8.62 14.05 -12.27
C THR A 92 -7.54 13.13 -12.83
N VAL A 93 -7.88 12.37 -13.89
CA VAL A 93 -6.92 11.54 -14.62
C VAL A 93 -5.76 12.37 -15.16
N GLU A 94 -6.05 13.53 -15.77
CA GLU A 94 -5.04 14.42 -16.34
C GLU A 94 -4.12 15.03 -15.28
N GLU A 95 -4.68 15.45 -14.16
CA GLU A 95 -3.92 15.97 -13.02
C GLU A 95 -3.02 14.90 -12.41
N SER A 96 -3.55 13.68 -12.22
CA SER A 96 -2.80 12.54 -11.70
C SER A 96 -1.67 12.13 -12.67
N ARG A 97 -1.94 12.10 -13.97
CA ARG A 97 -0.93 11.89 -15.01
C ARG A 97 0.22 12.87 -14.87
N ARG A 98 -0.10 14.16 -14.79
CA ARG A 98 0.90 15.24 -14.66
C ARG A 98 1.84 14.99 -13.48
N VAL A 99 1.27 14.65 -12.32
CA VAL A 99 2.06 14.39 -11.10
C VAL A 99 2.91 13.14 -11.22
N LEU A 100 2.36 12.02 -11.72
CA LEU A 100 3.10 10.76 -11.87
C LEU A 100 4.24 10.89 -12.89
N GLU A 101 4.01 11.56 -14.02
CA GLU A 101 5.07 11.84 -15.00
C GLU A 101 6.14 12.77 -14.43
N ALA A 102 5.75 13.77 -13.64
CA ALA A 102 6.71 14.62 -12.94
C ALA A 102 7.56 13.81 -11.95
N GLY A 103 6.95 12.97 -11.13
CA GLY A 103 7.67 12.08 -10.22
C GLY A 103 8.64 11.14 -10.96
N THR A 104 8.23 10.60 -12.10
CA THR A 104 9.10 9.75 -12.95
C THR A 104 10.31 10.52 -13.46
N ARG A 105 10.18 11.80 -13.83
CA ARG A 105 11.32 12.65 -14.20
C ARG A 105 12.32 12.85 -13.07
N HIS A 106 11.87 12.71 -11.81
CA HIS A 106 12.72 12.72 -10.61
C HIS A 106 13.20 11.33 -10.17
N GLY A 107 12.95 10.27 -10.98
CA GLY A 107 13.41 8.90 -10.71
C GLY A 107 12.49 8.09 -9.79
N LEU A 108 11.33 8.60 -9.43
CA LEU A 108 10.34 7.88 -8.62
C LEU A 108 9.52 6.92 -9.51
N ARG A 109 9.12 5.79 -8.94
CA ARG A 109 8.18 4.85 -9.60
C ARG A 109 6.75 5.21 -9.24
N GLY A 110 5.84 5.15 -10.21
CA GLY A 110 4.44 5.53 -10.02
C GLY A 110 3.64 4.49 -9.23
N LYS A 111 2.72 4.97 -8.41
CA LYS A 111 1.61 4.26 -7.78
C LYS A 111 0.35 5.11 -7.93
N LEU A 112 -0.84 4.54 -7.73
CA LEU A 112 -2.07 5.31 -7.89
C LEU A 112 -3.19 4.78 -7.01
N HIS A 113 -3.80 5.62 -6.16
CA HIS A 113 -5.12 5.34 -5.59
C HIS A 113 -6.14 5.52 -6.70
N ALA A 114 -6.87 4.48 -7.03
CA ALA A 114 -7.69 4.43 -8.23
C ALA A 114 -9.03 3.72 -8.00
N ASN A 115 -10.08 4.29 -8.57
CA ASN A 115 -11.40 3.66 -8.62
C ASN A 115 -11.91 3.21 -7.23
N GLU A 116 -11.67 4.01 -6.18
CA GLU A 116 -12.16 3.77 -4.83
C GLU A 116 -13.62 4.21 -4.66
N LEU A 117 -13.92 5.45 -5.09
CA LEU A 117 -15.23 6.10 -4.91
C LEU A 117 -16.08 6.05 -6.18
N GLY A 118 -15.49 5.68 -7.30
CA GLY A 118 -16.17 5.55 -8.59
C GLY A 118 -15.27 5.02 -9.70
N SER A 119 -15.89 4.66 -10.84
CA SER A 119 -15.14 4.37 -12.07
C SER A 119 -14.70 5.71 -12.67
N THR A 120 -13.47 6.12 -12.42
CA THR A 120 -12.90 7.43 -12.81
C THR A 120 -11.84 7.32 -13.89
N GLY A 121 -11.45 6.09 -14.28
CA GLY A 121 -10.38 5.83 -15.24
C GLY A 121 -8.98 5.79 -14.61
N GLY A 122 -8.88 5.87 -13.29
CA GLY A 122 -7.61 5.78 -12.56
C GLY A 122 -6.90 4.45 -12.79
N ALA A 123 -7.63 3.32 -12.80
CA ALA A 123 -7.04 2.01 -13.07
C ALA A 123 -6.45 1.93 -14.48
N ALA A 124 -7.13 2.48 -15.49
CA ALA A 124 -6.62 2.55 -16.85
C ALA A 124 -5.36 3.43 -16.94
N LEU A 125 -5.33 4.58 -16.25
CA LEU A 125 -4.15 5.44 -16.17
C LEU A 125 -2.97 4.72 -15.52
N ALA A 126 -3.19 3.98 -14.41
CA ALA A 126 -2.14 3.22 -13.74
C ALA A 126 -1.51 2.18 -14.68
N ALA A 127 -2.33 1.47 -15.45
CA ALA A 127 -1.86 0.53 -16.47
C ALA A 127 -1.10 1.22 -17.59
N GLU A 128 -1.61 2.34 -18.12
CA GLU A 128 -0.97 3.09 -19.21
C GLU A 128 0.42 3.61 -18.83
N LEU A 129 0.57 4.13 -17.59
CA LEU A 129 1.84 4.66 -17.09
C LEU A 129 2.77 3.58 -16.54
N GLY A 130 2.36 2.30 -16.53
CA GLY A 130 3.15 1.22 -15.97
C GLY A 130 3.42 1.40 -14.47
N CYS A 131 2.44 1.89 -13.73
CA CYS A 131 2.55 2.05 -12.28
C CYS A 131 2.86 0.70 -11.62
N VAL A 132 3.65 0.74 -10.54
CA VAL A 132 3.98 -0.46 -9.77
C VAL A 132 2.73 -1.06 -9.13
N SER A 133 1.84 -0.21 -8.62
CA SER A 133 0.54 -0.63 -8.10
C SER A 133 -0.57 0.36 -8.42
N ALA A 134 -1.81 -0.17 -8.39
CA ALA A 134 -3.05 0.59 -8.31
C ALA A 134 -3.79 0.11 -7.07
N ASP A 135 -4.14 1.05 -6.21
CA ASP A 135 -4.66 0.78 -4.87
C ASP A 135 -6.18 0.99 -4.85
N HIS A 136 -6.95 0.27 -4.00
CA HIS A 136 -8.41 0.20 -3.84
C HIS A 136 -9.15 -0.59 -4.90
N LEU A 137 -9.35 -0.04 -6.10
CA LEU A 137 -9.94 -0.70 -7.27
C LEU A 137 -11.38 -1.22 -7.09
N LEU A 138 -12.18 -0.61 -6.19
CA LEU A 138 -13.56 -1.08 -5.91
C LEU A 138 -14.47 -1.05 -7.14
N PHE A 139 -14.17 -0.17 -8.11
CA PHE A 139 -14.93 0.01 -9.35
C PHE A 139 -14.14 -0.41 -10.61
N CYS A 140 -13.11 -1.25 -10.45
CA CYS A 140 -12.35 -1.78 -11.59
C CYS A 140 -13.22 -2.72 -12.42
N ASP A 141 -13.22 -2.53 -13.73
CA ASP A 141 -13.92 -3.40 -14.69
C ASP A 141 -12.96 -4.40 -15.35
N GLU A 142 -13.53 -5.27 -16.22
CA GLU A 142 -12.75 -6.30 -16.91
C GLU A 142 -11.69 -5.73 -17.87
N GLN A 143 -11.97 -4.60 -18.51
CA GLN A 143 -11.04 -3.98 -19.45
C GLN A 143 -9.87 -3.37 -18.70
N GLU A 144 -10.13 -2.66 -17.61
CA GLU A 144 -9.12 -2.10 -16.72
C GLU A 144 -8.26 -3.20 -16.10
N ALA A 145 -8.88 -4.30 -15.62
CA ALA A 145 -8.16 -5.44 -15.08
C ALA A 145 -7.22 -6.08 -16.12
N LYS A 146 -7.66 -6.24 -17.37
CA LYS A 146 -6.79 -6.73 -18.46
C LYS A 146 -5.63 -5.76 -18.74
N GLY A 147 -5.88 -4.46 -18.67
CA GLY A 147 -4.84 -3.43 -18.78
C GLY A 147 -3.80 -3.54 -17.67
N LEU A 148 -4.23 -3.64 -16.42
CA LEU A 148 -3.35 -3.82 -15.25
C LEU A 148 -2.50 -5.10 -15.38
N ALA A 149 -3.11 -6.22 -15.78
CA ALA A 149 -2.41 -7.48 -16.00
C ALA A 149 -1.32 -7.35 -17.09
N ALA A 150 -1.67 -6.75 -18.22
CA ALA A 150 -0.74 -6.55 -19.35
C ALA A 150 0.43 -5.63 -18.98
N ALA A 151 0.19 -4.61 -18.14
CA ALA A 151 1.22 -3.70 -17.63
C ALA A 151 2.07 -4.31 -16.51
N GLY A 152 1.63 -5.39 -15.90
CA GLY A 152 2.26 -5.96 -14.70
C GLY A 152 2.01 -5.11 -13.43
N THR A 153 1.02 -4.21 -13.47
CA THR A 153 0.63 -3.39 -12.33
C THR A 153 -0.07 -4.25 -11.28
N VAL A 154 0.37 -4.16 -10.02
CA VAL A 154 -0.19 -4.92 -8.90
C VAL A 154 -1.48 -4.24 -8.42
N ALA A 155 -2.53 -5.03 -8.22
CA ALA A 155 -3.78 -4.58 -7.61
C ALA A 155 -3.68 -4.67 -6.08
N VAL A 156 -3.57 -3.55 -5.38
CA VAL A 156 -3.53 -3.51 -3.91
C VAL A 156 -4.94 -3.36 -3.36
N LEU A 157 -5.46 -4.42 -2.76
CA LEU A 157 -6.78 -4.45 -2.18
C LEU A 157 -6.72 -4.00 -0.72
N LEU A 158 -7.66 -3.15 -0.32
CA LEU A 158 -7.70 -2.50 0.99
C LEU A 158 -9.02 -2.81 1.70
N PRO A 159 -9.24 -4.08 2.10
CA PRO A 159 -10.54 -4.55 2.59
C PRO A 159 -10.96 -3.89 3.90
N GLY A 160 -10.01 -3.42 4.72
CA GLY A 160 -10.31 -2.69 5.96
C GLY A 160 -11.01 -1.37 5.68
N THR A 161 -10.54 -0.61 4.70
CA THR A 161 -11.12 0.69 4.31
C THR A 161 -12.53 0.52 3.77
N SER A 162 -12.75 -0.36 2.82
CA SER A 162 -14.09 -0.60 2.25
C SER A 162 -15.08 -1.10 3.30
N PHE A 163 -14.63 -1.91 4.26
CA PHE A 163 -15.44 -2.41 5.37
C PHE A 163 -15.83 -1.30 6.35
N LEU A 164 -14.87 -0.50 6.80
CA LEU A 164 -15.10 0.59 7.78
C LEU A 164 -15.92 1.73 7.19
N LEU A 165 -15.70 2.09 5.94
CA LEU A 165 -16.51 3.06 5.22
C LEU A 165 -17.91 2.54 4.85
N ARG A 166 -18.18 1.25 5.08
CA ARG A 166 -19.47 0.62 4.77
C ARG A 166 -19.89 0.85 3.33
N THR A 167 -18.94 0.76 2.41
CA THR A 167 -19.19 1.01 0.98
C THR A 167 -20.19 0.04 0.36
N GLY A 168 -20.46 -1.10 1.03
CA GLY A 168 -21.28 -2.20 0.49
C GLY A 168 -20.61 -2.91 -0.69
N ARG A 169 -19.34 -2.63 -0.97
CA ARG A 169 -18.58 -3.13 -2.11
C ARG A 169 -17.17 -3.49 -1.68
N ALA A 170 -16.63 -4.55 -2.30
CA ALA A 170 -15.21 -4.89 -2.24
C ALA A 170 -14.61 -4.78 -3.66
N ALA A 171 -13.29 -4.72 -3.74
CA ALA A 171 -12.62 -4.84 -5.03
C ALA A 171 -13.01 -6.16 -5.72
N PRO A 172 -13.22 -6.18 -7.05
CA PRO A 172 -13.77 -7.32 -7.77
C PRO A 172 -12.71 -8.43 -7.96
N ALA A 173 -12.40 -9.16 -6.88
CA ALA A 173 -11.36 -10.19 -6.87
C ALA A 173 -11.52 -11.24 -7.98
N GLN A 174 -12.75 -11.61 -8.33
CA GLN A 174 -12.99 -12.56 -9.44
C GLN A 174 -12.53 -11.96 -10.78
N VAL A 175 -12.87 -10.71 -11.08
CA VAL A 175 -12.47 -10.02 -12.31
C VAL A 175 -10.96 -9.89 -12.40
N LEU A 176 -10.30 -9.51 -11.30
CA LEU A 176 -8.84 -9.40 -11.22
C LEU A 176 -8.15 -10.77 -11.40
N ARG A 177 -8.71 -11.81 -10.78
CA ARG A 177 -8.20 -13.19 -10.91
C ARG A 177 -8.34 -13.71 -12.36
N GLU A 178 -9.50 -13.54 -12.99
CA GLU A 178 -9.74 -13.96 -14.37
C GLU A 178 -8.85 -13.22 -15.37
N ALA A 179 -8.53 -11.97 -15.11
CA ALA A 179 -7.58 -11.19 -15.91
C ALA A 179 -6.12 -11.54 -15.65
N GLY A 180 -5.81 -12.30 -14.58
CA GLY A 180 -4.44 -12.67 -14.20
C GLY A 180 -3.66 -11.54 -13.52
N VAL A 181 -4.34 -10.57 -12.90
CA VAL A 181 -3.69 -9.49 -12.16
C VAL A 181 -3.07 -10.04 -10.87
N THR A 182 -1.83 -9.68 -10.59
CA THR A 182 -1.24 -9.93 -9.26
C THR A 182 -1.97 -9.10 -8.22
N MET A 183 -2.59 -9.76 -7.24
CA MET A 183 -3.27 -9.09 -6.12
C MET A 183 -2.32 -8.95 -4.92
N ALA A 184 -2.42 -7.83 -4.22
CA ALA A 184 -1.77 -7.56 -2.94
C ALA A 184 -2.80 -7.12 -1.90
N LEU A 185 -2.45 -7.22 -0.61
CA LEU A 185 -3.21 -6.65 0.49
C LEU A 185 -2.41 -5.58 1.21
N GLY A 186 -3.10 -4.53 1.63
CA GLY A 186 -2.59 -3.49 2.53
C GLY A 186 -3.58 -3.19 3.65
N THR A 187 -3.10 -2.56 4.71
CA THR A 187 -3.96 -2.11 5.82
C THR A 187 -4.64 -0.80 5.52
N ASP A 188 -4.03 0.03 4.68
CA ASP A 188 -4.43 1.43 4.51
C ASP A 188 -4.61 2.13 5.86
N CYS A 189 -3.65 1.89 6.78
CA CYS A 189 -3.70 2.43 8.12
C CYS A 189 -3.57 3.94 8.11
N ASN A 190 -4.70 4.61 8.26
CA ASN A 190 -4.79 6.07 8.26
C ASN A 190 -5.91 6.54 9.19
N PRO A 191 -5.87 7.81 9.67
CA PRO A 191 -6.87 8.32 10.61
C PRO A 191 -8.25 8.56 10.00
N GLY A 192 -8.36 8.59 8.66
CA GLY A 192 -9.60 8.95 7.96
C GLY A 192 -10.53 7.76 7.69
N THR A 193 -9.97 6.63 7.28
CA THR A 193 -10.76 5.52 6.70
C THR A 193 -10.54 4.17 7.35
N CYS A 194 -9.30 3.86 7.81
CA CYS A 194 -9.00 2.56 8.44
C CYS A 194 -7.85 2.69 9.44
N TYR A 195 -8.14 2.81 10.72
CA TYR A 195 -7.09 2.93 11.74
C TYR A 195 -6.72 1.57 12.33
N SER A 196 -6.11 0.73 11.50
CA SER A 196 -5.67 -0.61 11.89
C SER A 196 -4.36 -0.99 11.19
N GLU A 197 -3.36 -1.44 11.94
CA GLU A 197 -2.09 -1.97 11.45
C GLU A 197 -2.10 -3.51 11.34
N ASN A 198 -3.26 -4.15 11.54
CA ASN A 198 -3.39 -5.60 11.63
C ASN A 198 -3.58 -6.25 10.26
N MET A 199 -2.48 -6.73 9.64
CA MET A 199 -2.54 -7.46 8.37
C MET A 199 -3.28 -8.80 8.46
N GLN A 200 -3.31 -9.46 9.61
CA GLN A 200 -4.07 -10.70 9.79
C GLN A 200 -5.57 -10.43 9.68
N LEU A 201 -6.04 -9.28 10.21
CA LEU A 201 -7.42 -8.83 10.01
C LEU A 201 -7.70 -8.55 8.53
N MET A 202 -6.75 -7.97 7.78
CA MET A 202 -6.91 -7.73 6.33
C MET A 202 -7.04 -9.04 5.56
N VAL A 203 -6.25 -10.07 5.90
CA VAL A 203 -6.39 -11.42 5.33
C VAL A 203 -7.79 -11.99 5.58
N ALA A 204 -8.28 -11.90 6.81
CA ALA A 204 -9.62 -12.39 7.15
C ALA A 204 -10.73 -11.62 6.39
N LEU A 205 -10.65 -10.29 6.34
CA LEU A 205 -11.61 -9.45 5.61
C LEU A 205 -11.56 -9.71 4.09
N ALA A 206 -10.39 -9.92 3.53
CA ALA A 206 -10.23 -10.28 2.12
C ALA A 206 -10.94 -11.58 1.78
N CYS A 207 -10.95 -12.56 2.70
CA CYS A 207 -11.69 -13.80 2.53
C CYS A 207 -13.20 -13.60 2.72
N VAL A 208 -13.62 -12.99 3.84
CA VAL A 208 -15.03 -12.93 4.23
C VAL A 208 -15.82 -11.91 3.40
N HIS A 209 -15.18 -10.79 3.06
CA HIS A 209 -15.80 -9.67 2.35
C HIS A 209 -15.28 -9.52 0.92
N GLY A 210 -14.00 -9.80 0.69
CA GLY A 210 -13.35 -9.59 -0.61
C GLY A 210 -13.44 -10.75 -1.60
N GLY A 211 -13.89 -11.96 -1.16
CA GLY A 211 -14.05 -13.12 -2.03
C GLY A 211 -12.73 -13.78 -2.46
N LEU A 212 -11.63 -13.57 -1.72
CA LEU A 212 -10.38 -14.31 -1.87
C LEU A 212 -10.47 -15.64 -1.12
N THR A 213 -9.80 -16.67 -1.65
CA THR A 213 -9.52 -17.87 -0.85
C THR A 213 -8.47 -17.55 0.22
N PRO A 214 -8.38 -18.32 1.32
CA PRO A 214 -7.34 -18.11 2.32
C PRO A 214 -5.92 -18.16 1.75
N GLU A 215 -5.67 -19.04 0.78
CA GLU A 215 -4.37 -19.13 0.09
C GLU A 215 -4.08 -17.86 -0.69
N GLU A 216 -5.03 -17.37 -1.49
CA GLU A 216 -4.87 -16.11 -2.23
C GLU A 216 -4.64 -14.93 -1.32
N ALA A 217 -5.37 -14.84 -0.20
CA ALA A 217 -5.22 -13.73 0.75
C ALA A 217 -3.84 -13.75 1.45
N VAL A 218 -3.31 -14.92 1.79
CA VAL A 218 -1.95 -15.04 2.34
C VAL A 218 -0.90 -14.69 1.29
N LEU A 219 -1.04 -15.18 0.05
CA LEU A 219 -0.14 -14.81 -1.04
C LEU A 219 -0.19 -13.31 -1.35
N ALA A 220 -1.38 -12.71 -1.31
CA ALA A 220 -1.56 -11.28 -1.50
C ALA A 220 -0.94 -10.44 -0.38
N ALA A 221 -0.98 -10.93 0.88
CA ALA A 221 -0.34 -10.28 2.03
C ALA A 221 1.18 -10.48 2.09
N THR A 222 1.75 -11.36 1.26
CA THR A 222 3.17 -11.71 1.25
C THR A 222 3.83 -11.42 -0.09
N ASP A 223 3.82 -12.35 -1.06
CA ASP A 223 4.47 -12.18 -2.37
C ASP A 223 3.84 -11.00 -3.17
N GLY A 224 2.52 -10.89 -3.17
CA GLY A 224 1.82 -9.79 -3.83
C GLY A 224 2.19 -8.43 -3.22
N ALA A 225 2.16 -8.33 -1.89
CA ALA A 225 2.55 -7.10 -1.18
C ALA A 225 4.02 -6.74 -1.42
N ALA A 226 4.92 -7.73 -1.41
CA ALA A 226 6.33 -7.51 -1.73
C ALA A 226 6.54 -6.95 -3.16
N ARG A 227 5.73 -7.41 -4.13
CA ARG A 227 5.74 -6.87 -5.51
C ARG A 227 5.26 -5.43 -5.52
N ALA A 228 4.16 -5.12 -4.83
CA ALA A 228 3.58 -3.79 -4.77
C ALA A 228 4.53 -2.74 -4.19
N VAL A 229 5.48 -3.15 -3.34
CA VAL A 229 6.49 -2.25 -2.76
C VAL A 229 7.89 -2.43 -3.38
N GLY A 230 7.99 -3.16 -4.51
CA GLY A 230 9.24 -3.35 -5.24
C GLY A 230 10.28 -4.22 -4.51
N ARG A 231 9.83 -5.15 -3.65
CA ARG A 231 10.69 -6.06 -2.86
C ARG A 231 10.54 -7.53 -3.26
N ALA A 232 9.97 -7.82 -4.42
CA ALA A 232 9.74 -9.19 -4.90
C ALA A 232 11.00 -10.07 -4.95
N ALA A 233 12.18 -9.48 -5.11
CA ALA A 233 13.45 -10.22 -5.13
C ALA A 233 13.86 -10.70 -3.74
N THR A 234 13.51 -9.98 -2.68
CA THR A 234 14.07 -10.15 -1.33
C THR A 234 13.03 -10.52 -0.27
N ALA A 235 11.75 -10.17 -0.43
CA ALA A 235 10.71 -10.36 0.57
C ALA A 235 9.50 -11.13 0.03
N GLY A 236 8.56 -11.47 0.92
CA GLY A 236 7.28 -12.07 0.59
C GLY A 236 7.30 -13.58 0.33
N ARG A 237 8.46 -14.25 0.48
CA ARG A 237 8.59 -15.69 0.21
C ARG A 237 9.67 -16.34 1.07
N LEU A 238 9.50 -17.62 1.37
CA LEU A 238 10.49 -18.45 2.01
C LEU A 238 11.26 -19.23 0.91
N ALA A 239 12.37 -18.67 0.43
CA ALA A 239 13.18 -19.27 -0.63
C ALA A 239 14.66 -18.96 -0.40
N PRO A 240 15.60 -19.82 -0.89
CA PRO A 240 17.02 -19.52 -0.86
C PRO A 240 17.31 -18.18 -1.53
N GLY A 241 18.11 -17.33 -0.86
CA GLY A 241 18.47 -15.99 -1.34
C GLY A 241 17.47 -14.89 -1.03
N ALA A 242 16.28 -15.20 -0.48
CA ALA A 242 15.39 -14.20 0.09
C ALA A 242 15.86 -13.74 1.48
N ALA A 243 15.40 -12.59 1.92
CA ALA A 243 15.55 -12.17 3.31
C ALA A 243 14.90 -13.22 4.22
N CYS A 244 15.55 -13.51 5.35
CA CYS A 244 14.99 -14.44 6.33
C CYS A 244 13.94 -13.70 7.19
N ASP A 245 12.83 -13.33 6.55
CA ASP A 245 11.67 -12.70 7.18
C ASP A 245 10.57 -13.74 7.27
N LEU A 246 10.12 -14.07 8.48
CA LEU A 246 9.06 -15.04 8.68
C LEU A 246 8.26 -14.77 9.96
N VAL A 247 7.04 -15.27 9.97
CA VAL A 247 6.16 -15.24 11.13
C VAL A 247 5.80 -16.68 11.50
N VAL A 248 6.04 -17.05 12.78
CA VAL A 248 5.52 -18.28 13.33
C VAL A 248 4.15 -17.98 13.92
N LEU A 249 3.16 -18.74 13.48
CA LEU A 249 1.79 -18.56 13.93
C LEU A 249 1.44 -19.52 15.08
N ALA A 250 0.72 -19.04 16.07
CA ALA A 250 0.08 -19.81 17.13
C ALA A 250 -1.13 -20.57 16.57
N GLY A 251 -0.90 -21.50 15.68
CA GLY A 251 -1.96 -22.26 15.00
C GLY A 251 -1.42 -23.50 14.32
N ARG A 252 -2.32 -24.33 13.78
CA ARG A 252 -1.96 -25.56 13.07
C ARG A 252 -1.95 -25.40 11.56
N SER A 253 -2.54 -24.30 11.08
CA SER A 253 -2.68 -24.04 9.64
C SER A 253 -2.73 -22.54 9.37
N TYR A 254 -2.25 -22.11 8.19
CA TYR A 254 -2.44 -20.74 7.70
C TYR A 254 -3.93 -20.37 7.52
N LEU A 255 -4.82 -21.37 7.44
CA LEU A 255 -6.28 -21.19 7.39
C LEU A 255 -6.81 -20.47 8.63
N ASP A 256 -6.10 -20.58 9.76
CA ASP A 256 -6.48 -19.90 11.00
C ASP A 256 -6.47 -18.39 10.84
N LEU A 257 -5.65 -17.84 9.95
CA LEU A 257 -5.62 -16.40 9.63
C LEU A 257 -6.94 -15.89 9.07
N ALA A 258 -7.64 -16.71 8.28
CA ALA A 258 -8.92 -16.36 7.70
C ALA A 258 -10.10 -16.66 8.64
N TYR A 259 -9.93 -17.64 9.56
CA TYR A 259 -11.02 -18.18 10.39
C TYR A 259 -11.05 -17.60 11.82
N HIS A 260 -9.89 -17.38 12.44
CA HIS A 260 -9.79 -16.87 13.81
C HIS A 260 -9.73 -15.33 13.81
N LEU A 261 -10.85 -14.74 13.42
CA LEU A 261 -10.98 -13.30 13.17
C LEU A 261 -10.63 -12.44 14.39
N GLY A 262 -9.78 -11.45 14.18
CA GLY A 262 -9.47 -10.41 15.16
C GLY A 262 -8.48 -10.83 16.26
N VAL A 263 -8.00 -12.06 16.26
CA VAL A 263 -6.97 -12.54 17.19
C VAL A 263 -5.60 -12.39 16.55
N ASN A 264 -4.62 -11.90 17.32
CA ASN A 264 -3.24 -11.91 16.87
C ASN A 264 -2.65 -13.31 17.02
N LEU A 265 -2.35 -13.95 15.90
CA LEU A 265 -1.76 -15.28 15.83
C LEU A 265 -0.23 -15.27 15.68
N ALA A 266 0.43 -14.11 15.58
CA ALA A 266 1.87 -14.02 15.47
C ALA A 266 2.53 -14.35 16.82
N GLU A 267 3.14 -15.52 16.94
CA GLU A 267 3.86 -15.99 18.13
C GLU A 267 5.32 -15.55 18.12
N VAL A 268 5.97 -15.61 16.96
CA VAL A 268 7.34 -15.15 16.75
C VAL A 268 7.43 -14.42 15.40
N VAL A 269 8.08 -13.27 15.40
CA VAL A 269 8.40 -12.53 14.18
C VAL A 269 9.92 -12.46 14.01
N VAL A 270 10.38 -12.90 12.85
CA VAL A 270 11.80 -12.86 12.45
C VAL A 270 11.99 -11.88 11.31
N LYS A 271 12.96 -10.99 11.43
CA LYS A 271 13.42 -10.07 10.38
C LYS A 271 14.90 -10.27 10.12
N GLY A 272 15.27 -10.58 8.89
CA GLY A 272 16.67 -10.79 8.54
C GLY A 272 17.36 -11.89 9.34
N GLY A 273 16.63 -12.94 9.75
CA GLY A 273 17.14 -14.03 10.58
C GLY A 273 17.20 -13.73 12.08
N THR A 274 16.78 -12.56 12.53
CA THR A 274 16.75 -12.16 13.94
C THR A 274 15.31 -12.13 14.47
N VAL A 275 15.07 -12.70 15.65
CA VAL A 275 13.77 -12.58 16.33
C VAL A 275 13.58 -11.13 16.78
N VAL A 276 12.55 -10.46 16.30
CA VAL A 276 12.30 -9.04 16.54
C VAL A 276 11.01 -8.77 17.32
N ALA A 277 10.10 -9.75 17.41
CA ALA A 277 8.91 -9.66 18.24
C ALA A 277 8.46 -11.06 18.67
N GLY A 278 7.69 -11.16 19.75
CA GLY A 278 7.15 -12.39 20.30
C GLY A 278 8.13 -13.17 21.20
N ALA A 279 7.91 -14.48 21.33
CA ALA A 279 8.72 -15.33 22.19
C ALA A 279 10.19 -15.37 21.73
N GLY A 280 11.11 -15.06 22.62
CA GLY A 280 12.56 -15.01 22.35
C GLY A 280 13.07 -13.67 21.79
N ALA A 281 12.24 -12.66 21.68
CA ALA A 281 12.69 -11.31 21.34
C ALA A 281 13.59 -10.73 22.47
N PRO A 282 14.65 -9.93 22.14
CA PRO A 282 15.46 -9.27 23.13
C PRO A 282 14.63 -8.37 24.06
N ALA A 283 14.97 -8.30 25.33
CA ALA A 283 14.36 -7.38 26.27
C ALA A 283 14.60 -5.94 25.78
N GLY A 284 13.52 -5.19 25.50
CA GLY A 284 13.59 -3.84 24.91
C GLY A 284 13.12 -3.74 23.45
N ALA A 285 12.80 -4.84 22.80
CA ALA A 285 12.11 -4.86 21.51
C ALA A 285 10.58 -4.70 21.64
N GLY A 286 10.10 -4.28 22.82
CA GLY A 286 8.70 -3.95 23.07
C GLY A 286 8.32 -2.58 22.51
N PRO A 287 6.98 -2.32 22.41
CA PRO A 287 6.42 -1.15 21.75
C PRO A 287 6.88 0.16 22.33
#